data_72aa67fb56c573f5dbd401c7b0b3389d
#
_entry.id   72aa67fb56c573f5dbd401c7b0b3389d
#
_cell.length_a   1.000
_cell.length_b   1.000
_cell.length_c   1.000
_cell.angle_alpha   90.00
_cell.angle_beta   90.00
_cell.angle_gamma   90.00
#
_symmetry.space_group_name_H-M   'P 1'
#
loop_
_entity.id
_entity.type
_entity.pdbx_description
1 polymer ?
#
loop_
_entity_poly.entity_id
_entity_poly.type
_entity_poly.pdbx_seq_one_letter_code
_entity_poly.pdbx_strand_id
1 'polypeptide(L)'
;ESPDRSIREQAFKNLYSVYSAQKNTIAATYAASVKSDAFFAQARKYGSAMEMALSDDNIPLSVYDTLIETVNKSLPLLHRYVALRKKELGVDELHMYDLYVPLVPDADVKIPYEQAKATVKEALQVMGEEYCKALSHGMEGGWIDVYENKGKRGGAYSWGSYGVHPFVLLNHNDTINSMFTLAHEMGHALHSFFTWKKQPYLYADHKIFVAEVASTCNEALLMEHLLKTTKDKTMRKYLINYFLEQFRGTLFRQTMFAEFEKITHAMAEKGEPLTWEGMNKLYRELNLKYFGDAIVVDDEIDIEWARIPHFYNAFYVYQYATGYSAAIALSRKILNEGQPAVAAYLDFLSKGDSE
;
A
#
# COMPACT_ATOMS: atom_id res chain seq x y z
N GLU A 1 -15.64 10.64 -0.10
CA GLU A 1 -15.44 10.88 -1.55
C GLU A 1 -16.59 11.65 -2.21
N SER A 2 -17.71 11.93 -1.49
CA SER A 2 -18.80 12.73 -2.04
C SER A 2 -18.30 14.10 -2.54
N PRO A 3 -18.77 14.61 -3.69
CA PRO A 3 -18.49 15.98 -4.13
C PRO A 3 -19.10 17.03 -3.17
N ASP A 4 -20.19 16.68 -2.48
CA ASP A 4 -20.79 17.54 -1.45
C ASP A 4 -19.98 17.50 -0.16
N ARG A 5 -19.43 18.67 0.21
CA ARG A 5 -18.58 18.83 1.38
C ARG A 5 -19.32 18.59 2.70
N SER A 6 -20.59 18.98 2.79
CA SER A 6 -21.39 18.78 4.00
C SER A 6 -21.63 17.29 4.27
N ILE A 7 -21.82 16.49 3.22
CA ILE A 7 -21.96 15.04 3.32
C ILE A 7 -20.62 14.42 3.78
N ARG A 8 -19.48 14.90 3.27
CA ARG A 8 -18.15 14.40 3.69
C ARG A 8 -17.92 14.67 5.18
N GLU A 9 -18.18 15.90 5.62
CA GLU A 9 -18.02 16.29 7.02
C GLU A 9 -18.94 15.45 7.94
N GLN A 10 -20.21 15.32 7.59
CA GLN A 10 -21.15 14.53 8.38
C GLN A 10 -20.76 13.05 8.44
N ALA A 11 -20.39 12.47 7.32
CA ALA A 11 -19.94 11.07 7.27
C ALA A 11 -18.69 10.85 8.11
N PHE A 12 -17.73 11.77 8.07
CA PHE A 12 -16.52 11.75 8.88
C PHE A 12 -16.85 11.80 10.39
N LYS A 13 -17.64 12.75 10.82
CA LYS A 13 -18.06 12.88 12.22
C LYS A 13 -18.85 11.67 12.70
N ASN A 14 -19.79 11.18 11.90
CA ASN A 14 -20.57 9.99 12.22
C ASN A 14 -19.69 8.75 12.36
N LEU A 15 -18.73 8.54 11.45
CA LEU A 15 -17.81 7.42 11.52
C LEU A 15 -17.05 7.40 12.85
N TYR A 16 -16.39 8.49 13.18
CA TYR A 16 -15.56 8.55 14.39
C TYR A 16 -16.37 8.63 15.69
N SER A 17 -17.62 9.11 15.67
CA SER A 17 -18.51 9.06 16.83
C SER A 17 -18.77 7.61 17.30
N VAL A 18 -18.90 6.67 16.38
CA VAL A 18 -19.07 5.23 16.68
C VAL A 18 -17.84 4.67 17.40
N TYR A 19 -16.63 4.96 16.91
CA TYR A 19 -15.39 4.53 17.55
C TYR A 19 -15.20 5.22 18.91
N SER A 20 -15.50 6.51 19.01
CA SER A 20 -15.44 7.27 20.27
C SER A 20 -16.37 6.73 21.34
N ALA A 21 -17.54 6.22 20.97
CA ALA A 21 -18.46 5.58 21.90
C ALA A 21 -17.89 4.30 22.54
N GLN A 22 -16.93 3.65 21.88
CA GLN A 22 -16.28 2.40 22.33
C GLN A 22 -14.81 2.58 22.71
N LYS A 23 -14.32 3.81 22.82
CA LYS A 23 -12.90 4.14 23.01
C LYS A 23 -12.21 3.37 24.14
N ASN A 24 -12.87 3.19 25.28
CA ASN A 24 -12.30 2.49 26.43
C ASN A 24 -12.08 0.99 26.13
N THR A 25 -13.06 0.34 25.48
CA THR A 25 -12.95 -1.08 25.09
C THR A 25 -11.83 -1.26 24.05
N ILE A 26 -11.83 -0.44 23.02
CA ILE A 26 -10.83 -0.55 21.94
C ILE A 26 -9.42 -0.24 22.47
N ALA A 27 -9.27 0.77 23.33
CA ALA A 27 -7.99 1.06 23.96
C ALA A 27 -7.49 -0.10 24.85
N ALA A 28 -8.39 -0.71 25.61
CA ALA A 28 -8.04 -1.85 26.43
C ALA A 28 -7.62 -3.08 25.60
N THR A 29 -8.32 -3.36 24.50
CA THR A 29 -7.97 -4.49 23.61
C THR A 29 -6.65 -4.22 22.88
N TYR A 30 -6.42 -3.01 22.38
CA TYR A 30 -5.14 -2.67 21.75
C TYR A 30 -3.97 -2.72 22.75
N ALA A 31 -4.14 -2.14 23.94
CA ALA A 31 -3.14 -2.21 25.00
C ALA A 31 -2.82 -3.65 25.42
N ALA A 32 -3.84 -4.53 25.43
CA ALA A 32 -3.64 -5.95 25.71
C ALA A 32 -2.85 -6.66 24.59
N SER A 33 -3.13 -6.33 23.32
CA SER A 33 -2.35 -6.84 22.18
C SER A 33 -0.88 -6.44 22.27
N VAL A 34 -0.59 -5.15 22.45
CA VAL A 34 0.78 -4.63 22.59
C VAL A 34 1.53 -5.26 23.78
N LYS A 35 0.83 -5.47 24.92
CA LYS A 35 1.43 -6.15 26.09
C LYS A 35 1.68 -7.63 25.80
N SER A 36 0.82 -8.29 25.01
CA SER A 36 1.04 -9.68 24.59
C SER A 36 2.31 -9.78 23.72
N ASP A 37 2.50 -8.85 22.78
CA ASP A 37 3.69 -8.82 21.94
C ASP A 37 4.96 -8.62 22.78
N ALA A 38 4.95 -7.67 23.72
CA ALA A 38 6.05 -7.43 24.64
C ALA A 38 6.34 -8.65 25.54
N PHE A 39 5.29 -9.32 26.02
CA PHE A 39 5.43 -10.55 26.82
C PHE A 39 6.11 -11.67 26.01
N PHE A 40 5.65 -11.93 24.79
CA PHE A 40 6.24 -12.99 23.97
C PHE A 40 7.68 -12.65 23.54
N ALA A 41 7.98 -11.40 23.24
CA ALA A 41 9.33 -10.96 22.96
C ALA A 41 10.26 -11.25 24.16
N GLN A 42 9.86 -10.86 25.36
CA GLN A 42 10.64 -11.10 26.58
C GLN A 42 10.76 -12.61 26.88
N ALA A 43 9.69 -13.38 26.78
CA ALA A 43 9.69 -14.83 27.03
C ALA A 43 10.62 -15.58 26.06
N ARG A 44 10.73 -15.09 24.82
CA ARG A 44 11.62 -15.63 23.78
C ARG A 44 13.02 -14.98 23.76
N LYS A 45 13.30 -14.08 24.70
CA LYS A 45 14.58 -13.39 24.87
C LYS A 45 14.96 -12.43 23.73
N TYR A 46 14.00 -11.84 23.06
CA TYR A 46 14.24 -10.70 22.18
C TYR A 46 14.35 -9.40 22.99
N GLY A 47 15.09 -8.44 22.47
CA GLY A 47 15.27 -7.14 23.11
C GLY A 47 14.03 -6.24 23.03
N SER A 48 13.12 -6.50 22.07
CA SER A 48 11.86 -5.77 21.89
C SER A 48 10.83 -6.57 21.10
N ALA A 49 9.57 -6.18 21.16
CA ALA A 49 8.50 -6.73 20.32
C ALA A 49 8.80 -6.49 18.83
N MET A 50 9.37 -5.32 18.47
CA MET A 50 9.78 -5.02 17.10
C MET A 50 10.89 -5.99 16.63
N GLU A 51 11.89 -6.27 17.44
CA GLU A 51 12.93 -7.24 17.09
C GLU A 51 12.35 -8.64 16.85
N MET A 52 11.45 -9.08 17.70
CA MET A 52 10.77 -10.37 17.52
C MET A 52 9.98 -10.41 16.21
N ALA A 53 9.18 -9.38 15.94
CA ALA A 53 8.35 -9.35 14.74
C ALA A 53 9.17 -9.31 13.43
N LEU A 54 10.28 -8.59 13.41
CA LEU A 54 11.15 -8.49 12.23
C LEU A 54 12.06 -9.72 12.04
N SER A 55 12.29 -10.49 13.11
CA SER A 55 13.18 -11.65 13.07
C SER A 55 12.69 -12.78 12.17
N ASP A 56 11.37 -12.94 12.00
CA ASP A 56 10.77 -14.00 11.19
C ASP A 56 11.15 -13.86 9.69
N ASP A 57 11.36 -12.62 9.25
CA ASP A 57 11.83 -12.31 7.89
C ASP A 57 13.30 -11.89 7.86
N ASN A 58 14.04 -12.07 8.97
CA ASN A 58 15.43 -11.67 9.11
C ASN A 58 15.70 -10.19 8.74
N ILE A 59 14.76 -9.30 9.07
CA ILE A 59 14.84 -7.87 8.75
C ILE A 59 15.56 -7.14 9.90
N PRO A 60 16.67 -6.43 9.62
CA PRO A 60 17.34 -5.60 10.63
C PRO A 60 16.45 -4.46 11.14
N LEU A 61 16.50 -4.15 12.43
CA LEU A 61 15.77 -3.02 13.04
C LEU A 61 16.04 -1.69 12.31
N SER A 62 17.26 -1.53 11.80
CA SER A 62 17.67 -0.34 11.04
C SER A 62 16.82 -0.09 9.78
N VAL A 63 16.21 -1.10 9.19
CA VAL A 63 15.31 -0.94 8.04
C VAL A 63 14.06 -0.15 8.45
N TYR A 64 13.46 -0.53 9.58
CA TYR A 64 12.30 0.16 10.13
C TYR A 64 12.62 1.61 10.52
N ASP A 65 13.72 1.80 11.23
CA ASP A 65 14.17 3.13 11.68
C ASP A 65 14.52 4.04 10.51
N THR A 66 15.26 3.53 9.53
CA THR A 66 15.63 4.28 8.31
C THR A 66 14.40 4.67 7.49
N LEU A 67 13.38 3.80 7.41
CA LEU A 67 12.13 4.14 6.75
C LEU A 67 11.48 5.37 7.40
N ILE A 68 11.26 5.34 8.71
CA ILE A 68 10.64 6.45 9.44
C ILE A 68 11.47 7.73 9.27
N GLU A 69 12.77 7.66 9.44
CA GLU A 69 13.67 8.80 9.33
C GLU A 69 13.63 9.42 7.91
N THR A 70 13.69 8.58 6.87
CA THR A 70 13.71 9.02 5.48
C THR A 70 12.38 9.65 5.07
N VAL A 71 11.28 9.02 5.47
CA VAL A 71 9.93 9.56 5.19
C VAL A 71 9.72 10.87 5.95
N ASN A 72 10.17 10.97 7.21
CA ASN A 72 10.08 12.21 7.98
C ASN A 72 10.90 13.35 7.34
N LYS A 73 12.08 13.08 6.81
CA LYS A 73 12.86 14.06 6.03
C LYS A 73 12.13 14.50 4.76
N SER A 74 11.26 13.67 4.23
CA SER A 74 10.50 13.91 2.99
C SER A 74 9.12 14.55 3.22
N LEU A 75 8.70 14.78 4.47
CA LEU A 75 7.40 15.40 4.81
C LEU A 75 7.15 16.76 4.10
N PRO A 76 8.14 17.63 3.87
CA PRO A 76 7.90 18.84 3.09
C PRO A 76 7.28 18.61 1.70
N LEU A 77 7.50 17.42 1.09
CA LEU A 77 6.86 17.05 -0.17
C LEU A 77 5.37 16.76 0.01
N LEU A 78 5.01 16.04 1.08
CA LEU A 78 3.61 15.80 1.44
C LEU A 78 2.90 17.10 1.79
N HIS A 79 3.54 17.99 2.58
CA HIS A 79 2.97 19.30 2.91
C HIS A 79 2.67 20.12 1.65
N ARG A 80 3.56 20.11 0.66
CA ARG A 80 3.31 20.75 -0.64
C ARG A 80 2.12 20.15 -1.37
N TYR A 81 1.97 18.83 -1.32
CA TYR A 81 0.82 18.17 -1.92
C TYR A 81 -0.49 18.52 -1.21
N VAL A 82 -0.49 18.56 0.12
CA VAL A 82 -1.65 18.98 0.92
C VAL A 82 -2.05 20.43 0.59
N ALA A 83 -1.07 21.34 0.49
CA ALA A 83 -1.31 22.72 0.08
C ALA A 83 -1.86 22.82 -1.36
N LEU A 84 -1.38 21.96 -2.27
CA LEU A 84 -1.94 21.87 -3.63
C LEU A 84 -3.40 21.41 -3.60
N ARG A 85 -3.73 20.40 -2.78
CA ARG A 85 -5.12 19.93 -2.62
C ARG A 85 -6.04 21.07 -2.16
N LYS A 86 -5.63 21.82 -1.14
CA LYS A 86 -6.37 23.00 -0.65
C LYS A 86 -6.68 23.97 -1.77
N LYS A 87 -5.65 24.30 -2.59
CA LYS A 87 -5.77 25.22 -3.72
C LYS A 87 -6.71 24.68 -4.81
N GLU A 88 -6.54 23.43 -5.23
CA GLU A 88 -7.30 22.83 -6.33
C GLU A 88 -8.77 22.58 -5.95
N LEU A 89 -9.05 22.30 -4.68
CA LEU A 89 -10.43 22.19 -4.15
C LEU A 89 -11.09 23.57 -3.95
N GLY A 90 -10.33 24.65 -3.97
CA GLY A 90 -10.86 26.01 -3.82
C GLY A 90 -11.48 26.29 -2.45
N VAL A 91 -10.96 25.67 -1.40
CA VAL A 91 -11.49 25.82 -0.03
C VAL A 91 -10.61 26.75 0.79
N ASP A 92 -11.24 27.58 1.63
CA ASP A 92 -10.50 28.48 2.54
C ASP A 92 -9.74 27.72 3.60
N GLU A 93 -10.32 26.64 4.12
CA GLU A 93 -9.71 25.69 5.04
C GLU A 93 -9.89 24.27 4.51
N LEU A 94 -8.78 23.53 4.39
CA LEU A 94 -8.80 22.10 4.08
C LEU A 94 -8.94 21.33 5.38
N HIS A 95 -9.82 20.35 5.42
CA HIS A 95 -10.07 19.50 6.58
C HIS A 95 -9.73 18.04 6.30
N MET A 96 -9.62 17.22 7.36
CA MET A 96 -9.31 15.79 7.23
C MET A 96 -10.34 15.05 6.36
N TYR A 97 -11.60 15.46 6.38
CA TYR A 97 -12.66 14.90 5.54
C TYR A 97 -12.57 15.31 4.05
N ASP A 98 -11.69 16.24 3.69
CA ASP A 98 -11.42 16.65 2.30
C ASP A 98 -10.27 15.87 1.65
N LEU A 99 -9.54 15.02 2.41
CA LEU A 99 -8.35 14.32 1.90
C LEU A 99 -8.65 13.26 0.84
N TYR A 100 -9.87 12.72 0.82
CA TYR A 100 -10.24 11.61 -0.07
C TYR A 100 -11.14 12.02 -1.23
N VAL A 101 -11.48 13.30 -1.34
CA VAL A 101 -12.23 13.78 -2.50
C VAL A 101 -11.30 13.86 -3.72
N PRO A 102 -11.71 13.34 -4.89
CA PRO A 102 -10.90 13.43 -6.10
C PRO A 102 -10.63 14.90 -6.48
N LEU A 103 -9.36 15.25 -6.77
CA LEU A 103 -8.99 16.57 -7.30
C LEU A 103 -9.33 16.69 -8.79
N VAL A 104 -9.31 15.58 -9.49
CA VAL A 104 -9.69 15.49 -10.89
C VAL A 104 -10.87 14.55 -10.93
N PRO A 105 -12.02 14.97 -11.47
CA PRO A 105 -13.15 14.07 -11.67
C PRO A 105 -12.68 12.81 -12.41
N ASP A 106 -13.26 11.67 -12.08
CA ASP A 106 -13.01 10.45 -12.82
C ASP A 106 -13.17 10.77 -14.31
N ALA A 107 -12.08 10.55 -15.04
CA ALA A 107 -12.18 10.60 -16.47
C ALA A 107 -13.18 9.52 -16.88
N ASP A 108 -14.29 9.91 -17.49
CA ASP A 108 -15.38 9.03 -17.96
C ASP A 108 -14.88 8.12 -19.10
N VAL A 109 -13.68 7.57 -18.93
CA VAL A 109 -13.01 6.71 -19.91
C VAL A 109 -13.30 5.27 -19.54
N LYS A 110 -14.14 4.64 -20.35
CA LYS A 110 -14.30 3.19 -20.26
C LYS A 110 -13.12 2.48 -20.88
N ILE A 111 -12.51 1.59 -20.14
CA ILE A 111 -11.39 0.73 -20.54
C ILE A 111 -11.85 -0.73 -20.47
N PRO A 112 -12.45 -1.25 -21.54
CA PRO A 112 -12.86 -2.66 -21.60
C PRO A 112 -11.67 -3.58 -21.33
N TYR A 113 -11.94 -4.76 -20.79
CA TYR A 113 -10.90 -5.71 -20.38
C TYR A 113 -9.86 -6.00 -21.48
N GLU A 114 -10.29 -6.20 -22.73
CA GLU A 114 -9.37 -6.45 -23.84
C GLU A 114 -8.45 -5.27 -24.12
N GLN A 115 -8.94 -4.05 -23.97
CA GLN A 115 -8.11 -2.84 -24.06
C GLN A 115 -7.13 -2.75 -22.88
N ALA A 116 -7.59 -3.04 -21.65
CA ALA A 116 -6.74 -3.08 -20.47
C ALA A 116 -5.61 -4.09 -20.65
N LYS A 117 -5.91 -5.32 -21.12
CA LYS A 117 -4.91 -6.34 -21.45
C LYS A 117 -3.86 -5.84 -22.45
N ALA A 118 -4.31 -5.24 -23.55
CA ALA A 118 -3.42 -4.74 -24.58
C ALA A 118 -2.47 -3.66 -24.03
N THR A 119 -3.03 -2.70 -23.26
CA THR A 119 -2.26 -1.62 -22.66
C THR A 119 -1.25 -2.13 -21.63
N VAL A 120 -1.64 -3.07 -20.77
CA VAL A 120 -0.73 -3.67 -19.78
C VAL A 120 0.39 -4.45 -20.47
N LYS A 121 0.08 -5.24 -21.51
CA LYS A 121 1.11 -5.95 -22.31
C LYS A 121 2.09 -4.97 -22.96
N GLU A 122 1.60 -3.88 -23.53
CA GLU A 122 2.44 -2.84 -24.15
C GLU A 122 3.34 -2.17 -23.11
N ALA A 123 2.78 -1.77 -21.97
CA ALA A 123 3.52 -1.13 -20.89
C ALA A 123 4.66 -2.01 -20.33
N LEU A 124 4.43 -3.32 -20.25
CA LEU A 124 5.38 -4.27 -19.68
C LEU A 124 6.37 -4.87 -20.71
N GLN A 125 6.36 -4.42 -21.98
CA GLN A 125 7.35 -4.85 -22.98
C GLN A 125 8.80 -4.58 -22.56
N VAL A 126 9.02 -3.56 -21.75
CA VAL A 126 10.35 -3.23 -21.19
C VAL A 126 10.95 -4.36 -20.35
N MET A 127 10.11 -5.28 -19.84
CA MET A 127 10.50 -6.44 -19.03
C MET A 127 11.14 -7.59 -19.84
N GLY A 128 11.22 -7.45 -21.17
CA GLY A 128 11.84 -8.42 -22.05
C GLY A 128 10.96 -9.64 -22.36
N GLU A 129 11.51 -10.48 -23.24
CA GLU A 129 10.75 -11.56 -23.89
C GLU A 129 10.23 -12.63 -22.91
N GLU A 130 11.04 -13.04 -21.94
CA GLU A 130 10.66 -14.09 -20.98
C GLU A 130 9.47 -13.67 -20.13
N TYR A 131 9.50 -12.43 -19.58
CA TYR A 131 8.40 -11.89 -18.79
C TYR A 131 7.13 -11.72 -19.64
N CYS A 132 7.27 -11.15 -20.84
CA CYS A 132 6.12 -10.91 -21.74
C CYS A 132 5.46 -12.20 -22.22
N LYS A 133 6.23 -13.27 -22.45
CA LYS A 133 5.67 -14.59 -22.76
C LYS A 133 4.86 -15.15 -21.60
N ALA A 134 5.38 -15.08 -20.37
CA ALA A 134 4.68 -15.54 -19.17
C ALA A 134 3.42 -14.71 -18.92
N LEU A 135 3.51 -13.37 -19.05
CA LEU A 135 2.36 -12.46 -18.93
C LEU A 135 1.26 -12.79 -19.94
N SER A 136 1.62 -12.96 -21.21
CA SER A 136 0.66 -13.31 -22.27
C SER A 136 0.04 -14.68 -22.04
N HIS A 137 0.83 -15.66 -21.61
CA HIS A 137 0.32 -16.98 -21.25
C HIS A 137 -0.70 -16.91 -20.12
N GLY A 138 -0.43 -16.14 -19.06
CA GLY A 138 -1.37 -15.95 -17.95
C GLY A 138 -2.67 -15.25 -18.37
N MET A 139 -2.56 -14.18 -19.18
CA MET A 139 -3.72 -13.41 -19.63
C MET A 139 -4.61 -14.14 -20.64
N GLU A 140 -4.09 -15.12 -21.36
CA GLU A 140 -4.79 -15.87 -22.42
C GLU A 140 -5.07 -17.32 -22.02
N GLY A 141 -4.33 -17.85 -21.06
CA GLY A 141 -4.34 -19.25 -20.65
C GLY A 141 -5.38 -19.62 -19.58
N GLY A 142 -6.34 -18.72 -19.28
CA GLY A 142 -7.42 -19.03 -18.34
C GLY A 142 -7.03 -18.88 -16.87
N TRP A 143 -5.94 -18.12 -16.53
CA TRP A 143 -5.57 -17.89 -15.14
C TRP A 143 -6.50 -16.92 -14.44
N ILE A 144 -7.26 -16.10 -15.18
CA ILE A 144 -7.98 -14.93 -14.69
C ILE A 144 -9.49 -15.13 -14.73
N ASP A 145 -10.17 -15.04 -13.61
CA ASP A 145 -11.60 -14.87 -13.49
C ASP A 145 -11.91 -13.37 -13.44
N VAL A 146 -12.45 -12.84 -14.53
CA VAL A 146 -12.39 -11.40 -14.87
C VAL A 146 -13.52 -10.58 -14.25
N TYR A 147 -14.79 -11.02 -14.45
CA TYR A 147 -15.94 -10.16 -14.20
C TYR A 147 -16.64 -10.49 -12.88
N GLU A 148 -17.35 -9.47 -12.37
CA GLU A 148 -18.27 -9.65 -11.26
C GLU A 148 -19.34 -10.71 -11.60
N ASN A 149 -19.69 -11.52 -10.61
CA ASN A 149 -20.66 -12.59 -10.74
C ASN A 149 -21.43 -12.81 -9.44
N LYS A 150 -22.64 -13.35 -9.50
CA LYS A 150 -23.47 -13.65 -8.32
C LYS A 150 -22.72 -14.61 -7.37
N GLY A 151 -22.50 -14.17 -6.15
CA GLY A 151 -21.79 -14.93 -5.11
C GLY A 151 -20.28 -14.81 -5.14
N LYS A 152 -19.69 -14.16 -6.14
CA LYS A 152 -18.27 -13.83 -6.18
C LYS A 152 -17.94 -12.72 -5.17
N ARG A 153 -16.84 -12.86 -4.43
CA ARG A 153 -16.38 -11.82 -3.50
C ARG A 153 -15.85 -10.62 -4.26
N GLY A 154 -16.08 -9.42 -3.72
CA GLY A 154 -15.49 -8.18 -4.23
C GLY A 154 -13.97 -8.13 -4.00
N GLY A 155 -13.31 -7.16 -4.64
CA GLY A 155 -11.85 -7.01 -4.60
C GLY A 155 -11.15 -7.80 -5.71
N ALA A 156 -9.84 -7.97 -5.54
CA ALA A 156 -8.99 -8.75 -6.43
C ALA A 156 -7.92 -9.48 -5.60
N TYR A 157 -7.43 -10.58 -6.10
CA TYR A 157 -6.27 -11.27 -5.53
C TYR A 157 -5.66 -12.24 -6.53
N SER A 158 -4.38 -12.54 -6.34
CA SER A 158 -3.68 -13.65 -6.96
C SER A 158 -3.37 -14.70 -5.91
N TRP A 159 -3.64 -15.96 -6.22
CA TRP A 159 -3.37 -17.09 -5.35
C TRP A 159 -3.03 -18.33 -6.18
N GLY A 160 -2.41 -19.32 -5.56
CA GLY A 160 -2.12 -20.56 -6.27
C GLY A 160 -1.53 -21.63 -5.36
N SER A 161 -1.10 -22.71 -6.01
CA SER A 161 -0.44 -23.82 -5.35
C SER A 161 0.73 -24.28 -6.23
N TYR A 162 1.80 -24.69 -5.59
CA TYR A 162 2.96 -25.24 -6.30
C TYR A 162 2.56 -26.39 -7.22
N GLY A 163 3.12 -26.39 -8.43
CA GLY A 163 2.86 -27.44 -9.44
C GLY A 163 1.70 -27.14 -10.40
N VAL A 164 0.97 -26.05 -10.19
CA VAL A 164 -0.05 -25.54 -11.11
C VAL A 164 0.22 -24.05 -11.41
N HIS A 165 -0.51 -23.47 -12.36
CA HIS A 165 -0.39 -22.03 -12.62
C HIS A 165 -1.06 -21.21 -11.49
N PRO A 166 -0.68 -19.94 -11.31
CA PRO A 166 -1.42 -19.03 -10.44
C PRO A 166 -2.85 -18.79 -10.93
N PHE A 167 -3.74 -18.46 -10.01
CA PHE A 167 -5.12 -18.06 -10.29
C PHE A 167 -5.31 -16.61 -9.86
N VAL A 168 -5.96 -15.82 -10.69
CA VAL A 168 -6.23 -14.41 -10.47
C VAL A 168 -7.74 -14.18 -10.45
N LEU A 169 -8.25 -13.59 -9.39
CA LEU A 169 -9.63 -13.13 -9.31
C LEU A 169 -9.65 -11.62 -9.48
N LEU A 170 -10.47 -11.15 -10.42
CA LEU A 170 -10.75 -9.73 -10.64
C LEU A 170 -12.27 -9.48 -10.54
N ASN A 171 -12.64 -8.23 -10.39
CA ASN A 171 -13.98 -7.70 -10.60
C ASN A 171 -13.86 -6.50 -11.55
N HIS A 172 -13.46 -6.78 -12.80
CA HIS A 172 -13.20 -5.74 -13.79
C HIS A 172 -14.48 -4.98 -14.16
N ASN A 173 -14.44 -3.66 -14.06
CA ASN A 173 -15.58 -2.77 -14.28
C ASN A 173 -15.29 -1.63 -15.28
N ASP A 174 -14.39 -1.88 -16.23
CA ASP A 174 -14.02 -0.96 -17.31
C ASP A 174 -13.45 0.40 -16.84
N THR A 175 -12.83 0.46 -15.67
CA THR A 175 -12.21 1.68 -15.15
C THR A 175 -10.69 1.63 -15.30
N ILE A 176 -10.05 2.81 -15.19
CA ILE A 176 -8.58 2.91 -15.09
C ILE A 176 -8.07 2.12 -13.89
N ASN A 177 -8.76 2.20 -12.76
CA ASN A 177 -8.40 1.44 -11.55
C ASN A 177 -8.41 -0.06 -11.82
N SER A 178 -9.40 -0.59 -12.55
CA SER A 178 -9.44 -2.01 -12.92
C SER A 178 -8.27 -2.43 -13.82
N MET A 179 -7.77 -1.54 -14.67
CA MET A 179 -6.57 -1.79 -15.48
C MET A 179 -5.31 -1.83 -14.60
N PHE A 180 -5.17 -0.93 -13.62
CA PHE A 180 -4.08 -1.00 -12.65
C PHE A 180 -4.17 -2.26 -11.79
N THR A 181 -5.37 -2.64 -11.35
CA THR A 181 -5.61 -3.89 -10.62
C THR A 181 -5.19 -5.12 -11.43
N LEU A 182 -5.49 -5.17 -12.73
CA LEU A 182 -5.01 -6.24 -13.62
C LEU A 182 -3.48 -6.31 -13.65
N ALA A 183 -2.80 -5.17 -13.79
CA ALA A 183 -1.33 -5.12 -13.77
C ALA A 183 -0.75 -5.58 -12.43
N HIS A 184 -1.38 -5.18 -11.33
CA HIS A 184 -1.04 -5.54 -9.95
C HIS A 184 -1.12 -7.06 -9.73
N GLU A 185 -2.30 -7.64 -9.96
CA GLU A 185 -2.53 -9.06 -9.72
C GLU A 185 -1.68 -9.96 -10.65
N MET A 186 -1.43 -9.51 -11.87
CA MET A 186 -0.48 -10.19 -12.75
C MET A 186 0.96 -10.08 -12.26
N GLY A 187 1.33 -9.04 -11.52
CA GLY A 187 2.62 -8.94 -10.85
C GLY A 187 2.79 -10.03 -9.80
N HIS A 188 1.81 -10.23 -8.93
CA HIS A 188 1.79 -11.33 -7.96
C HIS A 188 1.81 -12.70 -8.65
N ALA A 189 0.97 -12.89 -9.66
CA ALA A 189 0.88 -14.13 -10.39
C ALA A 189 2.24 -14.51 -11.03
N LEU A 190 2.91 -13.54 -11.64
CA LEU A 190 4.21 -13.78 -12.26
C LEU A 190 5.33 -13.96 -11.22
N HIS A 191 5.28 -13.30 -10.07
CA HIS A 191 6.19 -13.58 -8.97
C HIS A 191 6.09 -15.05 -8.55
N SER A 192 4.88 -15.52 -8.21
CA SER A 192 4.67 -16.93 -7.89
C SER A 192 5.09 -17.87 -9.00
N PHE A 193 4.75 -17.55 -10.27
CA PHE A 193 5.11 -18.37 -11.43
C PHE A 193 6.63 -18.52 -11.59
N PHE A 194 7.41 -17.44 -11.47
CA PHE A 194 8.87 -17.49 -11.59
C PHE A 194 9.51 -18.19 -10.40
N THR A 195 9.03 -17.96 -9.19
CA THR A 195 9.47 -18.67 -7.99
C THR A 195 9.24 -20.16 -8.11
N TRP A 196 8.02 -20.60 -8.46
CA TRP A 196 7.69 -22.03 -8.59
C TRP A 196 8.43 -22.74 -9.71
N LYS A 197 8.74 -22.03 -10.78
CA LYS A 197 9.54 -22.56 -11.89
C LYS A 197 10.99 -22.83 -11.48
N LYS A 198 11.53 -22.08 -10.54
CA LYS A 198 12.95 -22.08 -10.19
C LYS A 198 13.23 -22.83 -8.89
N GLN A 199 12.35 -22.74 -7.90
CA GLN A 199 12.55 -23.26 -6.56
C GLN A 199 11.90 -24.64 -6.37
N PRO A 200 12.48 -25.54 -5.55
CA PRO A 200 11.79 -26.75 -5.11
C PRO A 200 10.66 -26.39 -4.13
N TYR A 201 9.68 -27.25 -4.00
CA TYR A 201 8.46 -27.04 -3.19
C TYR A 201 8.71 -26.42 -1.81
N LEU A 202 9.74 -26.88 -1.09
CA LEU A 202 10.04 -26.39 0.27
C LEU A 202 10.46 -24.91 0.33
N TYR A 203 10.90 -24.33 -0.77
CA TYR A 203 11.39 -22.96 -0.86
C TYR A 203 10.61 -22.13 -1.88
N ALA A 204 9.51 -22.67 -2.38
CA ALA A 204 8.78 -22.09 -3.51
C ALA A 204 7.73 -21.02 -3.08
N ASP A 205 7.92 -20.42 -1.92
CA ASP A 205 7.15 -19.27 -1.48
C ASP A 205 8.07 -18.03 -1.37
N HIS A 206 7.51 -16.87 -1.22
CA HIS A 206 8.25 -15.62 -0.99
C HIS A 206 7.70 -14.91 0.25
N LYS A 207 8.58 -14.20 0.94
CA LYS A 207 8.21 -13.48 2.15
C LYS A 207 7.21 -12.36 1.86
N ILE A 208 6.30 -12.13 2.79
CA ILE A 208 5.31 -11.06 2.71
C ILE A 208 5.98 -9.69 2.53
N PHE A 209 7.17 -9.50 3.09
CA PHE A 209 7.96 -8.28 2.96
C PHE A 209 8.23 -7.86 1.51
N VAL A 210 8.33 -8.82 0.58
CA VAL A 210 8.60 -8.55 -0.84
C VAL A 210 7.38 -8.79 -1.74
N ALA A 211 6.27 -9.26 -1.20
CA ALA A 211 5.10 -9.65 -1.99
C ALA A 211 4.59 -8.51 -2.88
N GLU A 212 4.50 -7.29 -2.31
CA GLU A 212 3.98 -6.13 -3.03
C GLU A 212 5.01 -5.47 -3.98
N VAL A 213 6.26 -5.90 -3.96
CA VAL A 213 7.28 -5.34 -4.87
C VAL A 213 6.96 -5.69 -6.32
N ALA A 214 6.54 -6.93 -6.59
CA ALA A 214 6.24 -7.39 -7.94
C ALA A 214 4.98 -6.73 -8.52
N SER A 215 3.90 -6.68 -7.73
CA SER A 215 2.63 -6.08 -8.11
C SER A 215 2.77 -4.58 -8.37
N THR A 216 3.38 -3.86 -7.43
CA THR A 216 3.57 -2.41 -7.51
C THR A 216 4.58 -2.01 -8.59
N CYS A 217 5.59 -2.85 -8.89
CA CYS A 217 6.52 -2.59 -10.00
C CYS A 217 5.79 -2.59 -11.35
N ASN A 218 4.86 -3.53 -11.56
CA ASN A 218 4.01 -3.54 -12.75
C ASN A 218 3.14 -2.29 -12.84
N GLU A 219 2.51 -1.87 -11.73
CA GLU A 219 1.74 -0.62 -11.69
C GLU A 219 2.62 0.61 -12.03
N ALA A 220 3.83 0.68 -11.48
CA ALA A 220 4.75 1.78 -11.74
C ALA A 220 5.18 1.84 -13.21
N LEU A 221 5.46 0.70 -13.85
CA LEU A 221 5.78 0.62 -15.26
C LEU A 221 4.58 1.01 -16.14
N LEU A 222 3.37 0.57 -15.77
CA LEU A 222 2.13 0.95 -16.44
C LEU A 222 1.89 2.47 -16.32
N MET A 223 2.07 3.03 -15.14
CA MET A 223 1.94 4.48 -14.91
C MET A 223 2.89 5.29 -15.79
N GLU A 224 4.16 4.92 -15.84
CA GLU A 224 5.17 5.58 -16.67
C GLU A 224 4.83 5.47 -18.17
N HIS A 225 4.35 4.31 -18.62
CA HIS A 225 3.87 4.11 -19.99
C HIS A 225 2.70 5.04 -20.31
N LEU A 226 1.68 5.06 -19.46
CA LEU A 226 0.50 5.91 -19.65
C LEU A 226 0.85 7.39 -19.65
N LEU A 227 1.74 7.85 -18.75
CA LEU A 227 2.20 9.23 -18.72
C LEU A 227 2.99 9.64 -19.99
N LYS A 228 3.68 8.70 -20.64
CA LYS A 228 4.41 8.94 -21.90
C LYS A 228 3.48 8.97 -23.12
N THR A 229 2.47 8.11 -23.14
CA THR A 229 1.60 7.92 -24.32
C THR A 229 0.36 8.80 -24.31
N THR A 230 -0.15 9.17 -23.15
CA THR A 230 -1.37 9.99 -23.01
C THR A 230 -1.10 11.44 -23.39
N LYS A 231 -1.83 11.94 -24.41
CA LYS A 231 -1.76 13.34 -24.87
C LYS A 231 -2.83 14.22 -24.24
N ASP A 232 -3.94 13.66 -23.84
CA ASP A 232 -5.04 14.39 -23.20
C ASP A 232 -4.62 14.95 -21.84
N LYS A 233 -4.85 16.26 -21.64
CA LYS A 233 -4.40 16.98 -20.45
C LYS A 233 -5.18 16.58 -19.19
N THR A 234 -6.48 16.28 -19.34
CA THR A 234 -7.33 15.89 -18.21
C THR A 234 -6.93 14.51 -17.72
N MET A 235 -6.74 13.57 -18.65
CA MET A 235 -6.23 12.24 -18.32
C MET A 235 -4.84 12.30 -17.69
N ARG A 236 -3.93 13.13 -18.18
CA ARG A 236 -2.61 13.32 -17.56
C ARG A 236 -2.70 13.84 -16.14
N LYS A 237 -3.57 14.82 -15.87
CA LYS A 237 -3.83 15.31 -14.52
C LYS A 237 -4.36 14.21 -13.60
N TYR A 238 -5.30 13.41 -14.11
CA TYR A 238 -5.84 12.26 -13.39
C TYR A 238 -4.74 11.26 -13.01
N LEU A 239 -3.91 10.83 -13.97
CA LEU A 239 -2.81 9.91 -13.74
C LEU A 239 -1.78 10.45 -12.74
N ILE A 240 -1.41 11.72 -12.85
CA ILE A 240 -0.49 12.37 -11.90
C ILE A 240 -1.10 12.39 -10.49
N ASN A 241 -2.38 12.78 -10.37
CA ASN A 241 -3.06 12.77 -9.09
C ASN A 241 -3.16 11.37 -8.49
N TYR A 242 -3.52 10.37 -9.29
CA TYR A 242 -3.55 8.97 -8.89
C TYR A 242 -2.18 8.54 -8.32
N PHE A 243 -1.09 8.86 -9.01
CA PHE A 243 0.26 8.53 -8.57
C PHE A 243 0.65 9.23 -7.25
N LEU A 244 0.29 10.51 -7.10
CA LEU A 244 0.52 11.25 -5.85
C LEU A 244 -0.29 10.68 -4.67
N GLU A 245 -1.53 10.25 -4.93
CA GLU A 245 -2.37 9.59 -3.92
C GLU A 245 -1.80 8.23 -3.47
N GLN A 246 -1.17 7.48 -4.37
CA GLN A 246 -0.44 6.26 -4.00
C GLN A 246 0.71 6.57 -3.03
N PHE A 247 1.51 7.61 -3.28
CA PHE A 247 2.54 8.04 -2.32
C PHE A 247 1.95 8.48 -0.98
N ARG A 248 0.87 9.26 -1.00
CA ARG A 248 0.21 9.70 0.23
C ARG A 248 -0.32 8.50 1.03
N GLY A 249 -1.03 7.59 0.39
CA GLY A 249 -1.72 6.47 1.03
C GLY A 249 -0.79 5.33 1.43
N THR A 250 0.17 4.98 0.58
CA THR A 250 1.00 3.78 0.74
C THR A 250 2.36 4.07 1.37
N LEU A 251 2.97 5.23 1.08
CA LEU A 251 4.25 5.60 1.68
C LEU A 251 4.06 6.40 2.97
N PHE A 252 3.50 7.62 2.87
CA PHE A 252 3.47 8.54 4.00
C PHE A 252 2.52 8.05 5.11
N ARG A 253 1.29 7.70 4.76
CA ARG A 253 0.29 7.26 5.74
C ARG A 253 0.71 5.95 6.43
N GLN A 254 1.22 4.97 5.70
CA GLN A 254 1.64 3.70 6.31
C GLN A 254 2.87 3.88 7.20
N THR A 255 3.78 4.81 6.85
CA THR A 255 4.89 5.15 7.74
C THR A 255 4.42 5.88 9.00
N MET A 256 3.40 6.76 8.91
CA MET A 256 2.77 7.35 10.09
C MET A 256 2.21 6.28 11.03
N PHE A 257 1.55 5.27 10.48
CA PHE A 257 1.05 4.14 11.26
C PHE A 257 2.19 3.33 11.89
N ALA A 258 3.26 3.06 11.13
CA ALA A 258 4.44 2.39 11.66
C ALA A 258 5.11 3.18 12.80
N GLU A 259 5.17 4.50 12.70
CA GLU A 259 5.69 5.36 13.76
C GLU A 259 4.80 5.31 15.02
N PHE A 260 3.48 5.29 14.84
CA PHE A 260 2.53 5.10 15.94
C PHE A 260 2.74 3.75 16.64
N GLU A 261 2.83 2.65 15.89
CA GLU A 261 3.10 1.31 16.45
C GLU A 261 4.41 1.27 17.24
N LYS A 262 5.49 1.79 16.66
CA LYS A 262 6.79 1.84 17.31
C LYS A 262 6.74 2.55 18.66
N ILE A 263 6.06 3.71 18.72
CA ILE A 263 5.96 4.51 19.94
C ILE A 263 5.11 3.79 20.99
N THR A 264 3.95 3.25 20.63
CA THR A 264 3.06 2.57 21.57
C THR A 264 3.67 1.30 22.15
N HIS A 265 4.40 0.51 21.34
CA HIS A 265 5.13 -0.66 21.85
C HIS A 265 6.27 -0.24 22.78
N ALA A 266 7.04 0.78 22.43
CA ALA A 266 8.11 1.29 23.29
C ALA A 266 7.59 1.85 24.62
N MET A 267 6.42 2.49 24.64
CA MET A 267 5.75 2.92 25.87
C MET A 267 5.38 1.72 26.76
N ALA A 268 4.76 0.70 26.18
CA ALA A 268 4.36 -0.49 26.93
C ALA A 268 5.55 -1.27 27.50
N GLU A 269 6.65 -1.38 26.74
CA GLU A 269 7.90 -2.01 27.17
C GLU A 269 8.57 -1.28 28.35
N LYS A 270 8.38 0.05 28.43
CA LYS A 270 8.79 0.88 29.57
C LYS A 270 7.82 0.84 30.75
N GLY A 271 6.69 0.13 30.63
CA GLY A 271 5.66 0.09 31.66
C GLY A 271 4.74 1.32 31.67
N GLU A 272 4.78 2.17 30.65
CA GLU A 272 3.89 3.32 30.52
C GLU A 272 2.46 2.86 30.11
N PRO A 273 1.40 3.47 30.65
CA PRO A 273 0.04 3.08 30.36
C PRO A 273 -0.39 3.53 28.95
N LEU A 274 -1.01 2.62 28.18
CA LEU A 274 -1.67 2.93 26.92
C LEU A 274 -3.15 3.24 27.18
N THR A 275 -3.46 4.52 27.44
CA THR A 275 -4.84 5.01 27.61
C THR A 275 -5.35 5.59 26.30
N TRP A 276 -6.67 5.66 26.12
CA TRP A 276 -7.22 6.24 24.90
C TRP A 276 -6.83 7.72 24.78
N GLU A 277 -6.75 8.48 25.88
CA GLU A 277 -6.31 9.87 25.88
C GLU A 277 -4.86 10.01 25.38
N GLY A 278 -3.96 9.16 25.91
CA GLY A 278 -2.56 9.16 25.52
C GLY A 278 -2.37 8.80 24.04
N MET A 279 -3.12 7.79 23.58
CA MET A 279 -3.06 7.34 22.19
C MET A 279 -3.68 8.37 21.23
N ASN A 280 -4.78 9.02 21.59
CA ASN A 280 -5.37 10.11 20.81
C ASN A 280 -4.39 11.28 20.69
N LYS A 281 -3.77 11.68 21.79
CA LYS A 281 -2.78 12.76 21.79
C LYS A 281 -1.61 12.44 20.86
N LEU A 282 -1.05 11.25 21.00
CA LEU A 282 0.04 10.78 20.13
C LEU A 282 -0.37 10.77 18.65
N TYR A 283 -1.57 10.26 18.36
CA TYR A 283 -2.06 10.17 16.99
C TYR A 283 -2.31 11.56 16.38
N ARG A 284 -2.82 12.50 17.17
CA ARG A 284 -2.96 13.91 16.78
C ARG A 284 -1.60 14.54 16.45
N GLU A 285 -0.61 14.34 17.33
CA GLU A 285 0.76 14.85 17.11
C GLU A 285 1.36 14.31 15.81
N LEU A 286 1.14 13.04 15.49
CA LEU A 286 1.56 12.45 14.22
C LEU A 286 0.80 13.04 13.03
N ASN A 287 -0.51 13.24 13.11
CA ASN A 287 -1.27 13.90 12.04
C ASN A 287 -0.76 15.32 11.78
N LEU A 288 -0.56 16.13 12.82
CA LEU A 288 0.01 17.47 12.70
C LEU A 288 1.39 17.46 12.04
N LYS A 289 2.25 16.52 12.44
CA LYS A 289 3.59 16.35 11.88
C LYS A 289 3.55 15.97 10.40
N TYR A 290 2.72 14.98 10.04
CA TYR A 290 2.72 14.42 8.69
C TYR A 290 2.00 15.31 7.68
N PHE A 291 0.89 15.94 8.05
CA PHE A 291 0.09 16.74 7.12
C PHE A 291 0.46 18.23 7.09
N GLY A 292 1.14 18.74 8.14
CA GLY A 292 1.60 20.14 8.21
C GLY A 292 0.46 21.17 8.37
N ASP A 293 0.78 22.43 8.15
CA ASP A 293 -0.10 23.55 8.49
C ASP A 293 -1.16 23.89 7.43
N ALA A 294 -1.13 23.23 6.28
CA ALA A 294 -2.06 23.50 5.18
C ALA A 294 -3.45 22.85 5.37
N ILE A 295 -3.62 22.06 6.41
CA ILE A 295 -4.84 21.33 6.75
C ILE A 295 -5.23 21.56 8.20
N VAL A 296 -6.52 21.63 8.47
CA VAL A 296 -7.06 21.56 9.82
C VAL A 296 -7.14 20.09 10.24
N VAL A 297 -6.43 19.74 11.30
CA VAL A 297 -6.52 18.41 11.91
C VAL A 297 -7.73 18.42 12.83
N ASP A 298 -8.85 17.88 12.33
CA ASP A 298 -10.12 17.81 13.06
C ASP A 298 -9.99 16.89 14.28
N ASP A 299 -10.69 17.18 15.38
CA ASP A 299 -10.58 16.42 16.62
C ASP A 299 -11.02 14.95 16.47
N GLU A 300 -11.94 14.70 15.56
CA GLU A 300 -12.43 13.35 15.29
C GLU A 300 -11.35 12.39 14.77
N ILE A 301 -10.31 12.91 14.09
CA ILE A 301 -9.23 12.06 13.56
C ILE A 301 -8.35 11.45 14.65
N ASP A 302 -8.35 12.04 15.85
CA ASP A 302 -7.48 11.62 16.95
C ASP A 302 -7.67 10.15 17.32
N ILE A 303 -8.90 9.63 17.14
CA ILE A 303 -9.25 8.24 17.42
C ILE A 303 -9.14 7.32 16.19
N GLU A 304 -8.60 7.77 15.08
CA GLU A 304 -8.50 6.93 13.87
C GLU A 304 -7.71 5.64 14.10
N TRP A 305 -6.71 5.62 14.98
CA TRP A 305 -5.97 4.42 15.34
C TRP A 305 -6.88 3.26 15.76
N ALA A 306 -8.03 3.56 16.39
CA ALA A 306 -8.98 2.57 16.87
C ALA A 306 -9.69 1.77 15.75
N ARG A 307 -9.71 2.28 14.51
CA ARG A 307 -10.32 1.61 13.37
C ARG A 307 -9.33 0.88 12.46
N ILE A 308 -8.05 0.85 12.80
CA ILE A 308 -7.00 0.23 11.98
C ILE A 308 -6.76 -1.20 12.45
N PRO A 309 -7.32 -2.22 11.77
CA PRO A 309 -7.19 -3.61 12.20
C PRO A 309 -5.75 -4.12 12.14
N HIS A 310 -4.92 -3.53 11.26
CA HIS A 310 -3.52 -3.89 11.11
C HIS A 310 -2.70 -3.72 12.39
N PHE A 311 -3.08 -2.83 13.30
CA PHE A 311 -2.39 -2.64 14.57
C PHE A 311 -2.47 -3.85 15.52
N TYR A 312 -3.35 -4.81 15.23
CA TYR A 312 -3.39 -6.11 15.92
C TYR A 312 -2.50 -7.18 15.25
N ASN A 313 -1.82 -6.83 14.16
CA ASN A 313 -0.74 -7.58 13.56
C ASN A 313 0.53 -6.71 13.62
N ALA A 314 1.19 -6.75 14.78
CA ALA A 314 2.24 -5.81 15.15
C ALA A 314 3.39 -5.75 14.12
N PHE A 315 3.80 -4.54 13.80
CA PHE A 315 4.91 -4.24 12.87
C PHE A 315 4.71 -4.79 11.45
N TYR A 316 3.45 -4.87 11.01
CA TYR A 316 3.13 -5.28 9.64
C TYR A 316 3.13 -4.12 8.65
N VAL A 317 2.54 -2.96 9.02
CA VAL A 317 2.19 -1.89 8.05
C VAL A 317 3.39 -1.20 7.38
N TYR A 318 4.58 -1.23 7.97
CA TYR A 318 5.79 -0.65 7.37
C TYR A 318 6.14 -1.30 6.03
N GLN A 319 5.74 -2.56 5.83
CA GLN A 319 6.02 -3.34 4.62
C GLN A 319 5.34 -2.74 3.38
N TYR A 320 4.20 -2.07 3.53
CA TYR A 320 3.59 -1.32 2.44
C TYR A 320 4.52 -0.22 1.92
N ALA A 321 5.11 0.54 2.83
CA ALA A 321 6.00 1.65 2.47
C ALA A 321 7.35 1.18 1.92
N THR A 322 7.95 0.14 2.49
CA THR A 322 9.20 -0.44 1.98
C THR A 322 9.00 -1.11 0.64
N GLY A 323 7.94 -1.92 0.49
CA GLY A 323 7.59 -2.60 -0.77
C GLY A 323 7.34 -1.59 -1.90
N TYR A 324 6.54 -0.55 -1.61
CA TYR A 324 6.28 0.53 -2.57
C TYR A 324 7.57 1.26 -2.99
N SER A 325 8.42 1.61 -2.03
CA SER A 325 9.68 2.28 -2.29
C SER A 325 10.62 1.43 -3.16
N ALA A 326 10.74 0.13 -2.85
CA ALA A 326 11.53 -0.82 -3.63
C ALA A 326 10.99 -0.95 -5.06
N ALA A 327 9.67 -1.08 -5.22
CA ALA A 327 9.03 -1.20 -6.52
C ALA A 327 9.28 0.03 -7.41
N ILE A 328 9.15 1.24 -6.86
CA ILE A 328 9.45 2.49 -7.58
C ILE A 328 10.93 2.57 -7.96
N ALA A 329 11.84 2.19 -7.06
CA ALA A 329 13.28 2.18 -7.35
C ALA A 329 13.63 1.17 -8.46
N LEU A 330 13.06 -0.05 -8.38
CA LEU A 330 13.30 -1.11 -9.36
C LEU A 330 12.70 -0.78 -10.73
N SER A 331 11.47 -0.26 -10.78
CA SER A 331 10.85 0.17 -12.05
C SER A 331 11.67 1.26 -12.74
N ARG A 332 12.18 2.24 -11.99
CA ARG A 332 13.07 3.27 -12.54
C ARG A 332 14.41 2.72 -13.01
N LYS A 333 14.97 1.75 -12.27
CA LYS A 333 16.20 1.07 -12.66
C LYS A 333 15.99 0.29 -13.97
N ILE A 334 14.90 -0.44 -14.12
CA ILE A 334 14.51 -1.14 -15.35
C ILE A 334 14.41 -0.16 -16.53
N LEU A 335 13.74 0.96 -16.35
CA LEU A 335 13.55 1.96 -17.41
C LEU A 335 14.85 2.68 -17.82
N ASN A 336 15.80 2.84 -16.90
CA ASN A 336 17.04 3.59 -17.14
C ASN A 336 18.20 2.71 -17.62
N GLU A 337 18.29 1.48 -17.08
CA GLU A 337 19.43 0.57 -17.32
C GLU A 337 19.09 -0.56 -18.32
N GLY A 338 17.81 -0.80 -18.60
CA GLY A 338 17.36 -1.80 -19.57
C GLY A 338 17.63 -3.24 -19.15
N GLN A 339 18.06 -4.07 -20.10
CA GLN A 339 18.17 -5.53 -19.92
C GLN A 339 18.99 -6.01 -18.72
N PRO A 340 20.11 -5.39 -18.31
CA PRO A 340 20.82 -5.80 -17.10
C PRO A 340 19.96 -5.68 -15.83
N ALA A 341 19.16 -4.60 -15.72
CA ALA A 341 18.24 -4.42 -14.60
C ALA A 341 17.05 -5.39 -14.66
N VAL A 342 16.55 -5.68 -15.86
CA VAL A 342 15.50 -6.68 -16.08
C VAL A 342 15.98 -8.06 -15.64
N ALA A 343 17.19 -8.47 -16.03
CA ALA A 343 17.75 -9.75 -15.64
C ALA A 343 17.88 -9.90 -14.11
N ALA A 344 18.36 -8.86 -13.43
CA ALA A 344 18.45 -8.83 -11.97
C ALA A 344 17.05 -8.88 -11.31
N TYR A 345 16.06 -8.23 -11.91
CA TYR A 345 14.69 -8.27 -11.42
C TYR A 345 14.03 -9.65 -11.62
N LEU A 346 14.24 -10.30 -12.74
CA LEU A 346 13.77 -11.69 -12.98
C LEU A 346 14.44 -12.68 -12.04
N ASP A 347 15.72 -12.49 -11.74
CA ASP A 347 16.42 -13.27 -10.71
C ASP A 347 15.77 -13.07 -9.33
N PHE A 348 15.47 -11.83 -8.95
CA PHE A 348 14.70 -11.52 -7.73
C PHE A 348 13.34 -12.24 -7.71
N LEU A 349 12.53 -12.17 -8.77
CA LEU A 349 11.25 -12.87 -8.85
C LEU A 349 11.35 -14.39 -8.78
N SER A 350 12.55 -14.92 -8.96
CA SER A 350 12.83 -16.36 -8.94
C SER A 350 13.35 -16.86 -7.59
N LYS A 351 13.57 -15.93 -6.63
CA LYS A 351 14.03 -16.28 -5.29
C LYS A 351 12.91 -16.91 -4.47
N GLY A 352 13.31 -17.75 -3.54
CA GLY A 352 12.39 -18.40 -2.61
C GLY A 352 12.51 -17.86 -1.19
N ASP A 353 11.84 -18.57 -0.31
CA ASP A 353 11.66 -18.17 1.10
C ASP A 353 12.97 -18.13 1.92
N SER A 354 14.03 -18.80 1.45
CA SER A 354 15.31 -18.92 2.17
C SER A 354 16.51 -18.29 1.44
N GLU A 355 16.29 -17.46 0.41
CA GLU A 355 17.36 -16.82 -0.37
C GLU A 355 17.35 -15.29 -0.27
#